data_2e73c657254a3bbfafc6d3897d6bf510
#
_entry.id   2e73c657254a3bbfafc6d3897d6bf510
#
_cell.length_a   1.000
_cell.length_b   1.000
_cell.length_c   1.000
_cell.angle_alpha   90.00
_cell.angle_beta   90.00
_cell.angle_gamma   90.00
#
_symmetry.space_group_name_H-M   'P 1'
#
loop_
_entity.id
_entity.type
_entity.pdbx_description
1 polymer ?
#
loop_
_entity_poly.entity_id
_entity_poly.type
_entity_poly.pdbx_seq_one_letter_code
_entity_poly.pdbx_strand_id
1 'polypeptide(L)'
;MKYIIVGLGNFGASLGSALTSQGHEVIAIDSSMQRVEAYKEVISHTLCMDATDEYTVSGLPIVDTDIVIVAIGEDQGANVMATALFKTLKAKRLISRSINPL
;
A
#
# COMPACT_ATOMS: atom_id res chain seq x y z
N MET A 1 4.51 -13.10 -7.21
CA MET A 1 3.22 -12.67 -6.64
C MET A 1 3.04 -11.17 -6.87
N LYS A 2 1.82 -10.71 -6.79
CA LYS A 2 1.48 -9.30 -6.94
C LYS A 2 1.04 -8.73 -5.61
N TYR A 3 1.62 -7.60 -5.23
CA TYR A 3 1.37 -6.92 -3.95
C TYR A 3 0.91 -5.49 -4.19
N ILE A 4 0.03 -5.01 -3.32
CA ILE A 4 -0.23 -3.57 -3.18
C ILE A 4 0.20 -3.20 -1.77
N ILE A 5 1.06 -2.20 -1.64
CA ILE A 5 1.50 -1.69 -0.34
C ILE A 5 0.96 -0.28 -0.19
N VAL A 6 0.20 -0.06 0.86
CA VAL A 6 -0.40 1.24 1.16
C VAL A 6 0.39 1.89 2.28
N GLY A 7 1.14 2.91 1.92
CA GLY A 7 2.00 3.63 2.85
C GLY A 7 3.48 3.37 2.59
N LEU A 8 4.22 4.44 2.35
CA LEU A 8 5.66 4.40 2.08
C LEU A 8 6.47 5.03 3.22
N GLY A 9 6.07 4.73 4.45
CA GLY A 9 6.91 5.00 5.61
C GLY A 9 8.03 3.97 5.66
N ASN A 10 8.75 3.91 6.78
CA ASN A 10 9.92 3.03 6.87
C ASN A 10 9.57 1.57 6.60
N PHE A 11 8.47 1.08 7.17
CA PHE A 11 8.09 -0.32 6.99
C PHE A 11 7.64 -0.60 5.56
N GLY A 12 6.71 0.20 5.03
CA GLY A 12 6.18 -0.03 3.70
C GLY A 12 7.24 0.09 2.62
N ALA A 13 8.12 1.08 2.74
CA ALA A 13 9.20 1.28 1.77
C ALA A 13 10.20 0.13 1.81
N SER A 14 10.59 -0.32 3.00
CA SER A 14 11.53 -1.43 3.13
C SER A 14 10.94 -2.72 2.58
N LEU A 15 9.66 -2.98 2.90
CA LEU A 15 9.00 -4.18 2.43
C LEU A 15 8.83 -4.14 0.90
N GLY A 16 8.39 -3.01 0.36
CA GLY A 16 8.21 -2.88 -1.08
C GLY A 16 9.49 -3.05 -1.86
N SER A 17 10.59 -2.48 -1.35
CA SER A 17 11.90 -2.62 -1.97
C SER A 17 12.38 -4.07 -1.93
N ALA A 18 12.23 -4.73 -0.79
CA ALA A 18 12.64 -6.12 -0.63
C ALA A 18 11.86 -7.05 -1.56
N LEU A 19 10.54 -6.88 -1.63
CA LEU A 19 9.70 -7.71 -2.49
C LEU A 19 10.02 -7.49 -3.96
N THR A 20 10.26 -6.24 -4.36
CA THR A 20 10.65 -5.94 -5.74
C THR A 20 11.97 -6.61 -6.08
N SER A 21 12.95 -6.56 -5.18
CA SER A 21 14.26 -7.17 -5.44
C SER A 21 14.17 -8.69 -5.52
N GLN A 22 13.15 -9.29 -4.93
CA GLN A 22 12.92 -10.74 -5.01
C GLN A 22 12.12 -11.14 -6.25
N GLY A 23 11.81 -10.20 -7.12
CA GLY A 23 11.13 -10.49 -8.38
C GLY A 23 9.62 -10.39 -8.33
N HIS A 24 9.04 -9.92 -7.24
CA HIS A 24 7.59 -9.73 -7.15
C HIS A 24 7.19 -8.40 -7.78
N GLU A 25 5.96 -8.35 -8.25
CA GLU A 25 5.38 -7.10 -8.76
C GLU A 25 4.72 -6.36 -7.61
N VAL A 26 5.15 -5.12 -7.37
CA VAL A 26 4.68 -4.32 -6.24
C VAL A 26 4.13 -3.00 -6.74
N ILE A 27 2.92 -2.66 -6.32
CA ILE A 27 2.36 -1.33 -6.48
C ILE A 27 2.31 -0.71 -5.09
N ALA A 28 3.11 0.33 -4.87
CA ALA A 28 3.13 1.03 -3.59
C ALA A 28 2.47 2.39 -3.75
N ILE A 29 1.58 2.73 -2.84
CA ILE A 29 0.86 4.01 -2.90
C ILE A 29 1.07 4.80 -1.62
N ASP A 30 1.10 6.11 -1.76
CA ASP A 30 1.23 7.03 -0.63
C ASP A 30 0.63 8.37 -1.05
N SER A 31 0.09 9.11 -0.11
CA SER A 31 -0.46 10.43 -0.41
C SER A 31 0.64 11.49 -0.55
N SER A 32 1.86 11.20 -0.14
CA SER A 32 3.00 12.11 -0.25
C SER A 32 3.75 11.88 -1.55
N MET A 33 3.71 12.85 -2.44
CA MET A 33 4.46 12.78 -3.69
C MET A 33 5.96 12.66 -3.42
N GLN A 34 6.45 13.28 -2.36
CA GLN A 34 7.86 13.20 -2.00
C GLN A 34 8.27 11.76 -1.70
N ARG A 35 7.45 11.02 -0.98
CA ARG A 35 7.74 9.61 -0.69
C ARG A 35 7.65 8.76 -1.95
N VAL A 36 6.64 9.01 -2.77
CA VAL A 36 6.47 8.28 -4.03
C VAL A 36 7.71 8.44 -4.91
N GLU A 37 8.20 9.69 -5.06
CA GLU A 37 9.38 9.95 -5.87
C GLU A 37 10.65 9.34 -5.26
N ALA A 38 10.73 9.30 -3.93
CA ALA A 38 11.92 8.78 -3.26
C ALA A 38 12.15 7.30 -3.54
N TYR A 39 11.08 6.53 -3.79
CA TYR A 39 11.20 5.07 -3.93
C TYR A 39 10.90 4.56 -5.34
N LYS A 40 10.66 5.43 -6.29
CA LYS A 40 10.24 4.99 -7.64
C LYS A 40 11.28 4.16 -8.36
N GLU A 41 12.56 4.26 -7.97
CA GLU A 41 13.63 3.51 -8.62
C GLU A 41 13.85 2.13 -8.00
N VAL A 42 13.34 1.90 -6.79
CA VAL A 42 13.58 0.66 -6.06
C VAL A 42 12.33 -0.20 -5.86
N ILE A 43 11.15 0.34 -6.19
CA ILE A 43 9.89 -0.39 -6.13
C ILE A 43 9.31 -0.45 -7.53
N SER A 44 8.69 -1.59 -7.90
CA SER A 44 8.19 -1.81 -9.26
C SER A 44 7.34 -0.66 -9.78
N HIS A 45 6.35 -0.25 -8.99
CA HIS A 45 5.46 0.86 -9.34
C HIS A 45 5.13 1.65 -8.08
N THR A 46 5.22 2.97 -8.17
CA THR A 46 4.82 3.85 -7.06
C THR A 46 3.80 4.86 -7.58
N LEU A 47 2.74 5.07 -6.82
CA LEU A 47 1.66 5.96 -7.20
C LEU A 47 1.29 6.90 -6.05
N CYS A 48 1.09 8.17 -6.37
CA CYS A 48 0.62 9.14 -5.39
C CYS A 48 -0.90 9.15 -5.42
N MET A 49 -1.52 8.71 -4.33
CA MET A 49 -2.98 8.74 -4.22
C MET A 49 -3.40 8.66 -2.76
N ASP A 50 -4.63 9.09 -2.51
CA ASP A 50 -5.25 8.98 -1.19
C ASP A 50 -5.93 7.62 -1.08
N ALA A 51 -5.41 6.77 -0.21
CA ALA A 51 -5.93 5.41 -0.04
C ALA A 51 -7.28 5.37 0.68
N THR A 52 -7.80 6.51 1.13
CA THR A 52 -9.13 6.59 1.73
C THR A 52 -10.19 7.07 0.73
N ASP A 53 -9.79 7.37 -0.50
CA ASP A 53 -10.71 7.81 -1.54
C ASP A 53 -11.13 6.61 -2.38
N GLU A 54 -12.38 6.18 -2.22
CA GLU A 54 -12.89 5.00 -2.89
C GLU A 54 -12.78 5.08 -4.41
N TYR A 55 -13.08 6.24 -4.98
CA TYR A 55 -13.01 6.39 -6.44
C TYR A 55 -11.60 6.11 -6.96
N THR A 56 -10.60 6.68 -6.30
CA THR A 56 -9.21 6.50 -6.71
C THR A 56 -8.74 5.07 -6.51
N VAL A 57 -9.05 4.51 -5.35
CA VAL A 57 -8.60 3.15 -4.99
C VAL A 57 -9.26 2.10 -5.88
N SER A 58 -10.51 2.31 -6.28
CA SER A 58 -11.20 1.35 -7.15
C SER A 58 -10.55 1.21 -8.53
N GLY A 59 -9.69 2.14 -8.91
CA GLY A 59 -8.93 2.04 -10.16
C GLY A 59 -7.74 1.10 -10.08
N LEU A 60 -7.37 0.64 -8.89
CA LEU A 60 -6.26 -0.29 -8.72
C LEU A 60 -6.68 -1.72 -9.08
N PRO A 61 -5.74 -2.57 -9.53
CA PRO A 61 -6.04 -3.97 -9.89
C PRO A 61 -6.17 -4.85 -8.65
N ILE A 62 -7.13 -4.53 -7.78
CA ILE A 62 -7.27 -5.19 -6.47
C ILE A 62 -7.61 -6.67 -6.63
N VAL A 63 -8.50 -7.00 -7.57
CA VAL A 63 -8.94 -8.38 -7.78
C VAL A 63 -7.80 -9.26 -8.25
N ASP A 64 -6.85 -8.70 -8.99
CA ASP A 64 -5.71 -9.46 -9.50
C ASP A 64 -4.50 -9.42 -8.57
N THR A 65 -4.60 -8.74 -7.45
CA THR A 65 -3.53 -8.62 -6.49
C THR A 65 -3.61 -9.74 -5.47
N ASP A 66 -2.49 -10.39 -5.20
CA ASP A 66 -2.46 -11.50 -4.26
C ASP A 66 -2.57 -11.03 -2.81
N ILE A 67 -1.84 -10.00 -2.44
CA ILE A 67 -1.80 -9.51 -1.06
C ILE A 67 -1.79 -7.99 -1.05
N VAL A 68 -2.67 -7.41 -0.23
CA VAL A 68 -2.67 -5.97 0.04
C VAL A 68 -2.20 -5.76 1.47
N ILE A 69 -1.21 -4.90 1.64
CA ILE A 69 -0.63 -4.59 2.95
C ILE A 69 -0.85 -3.11 3.23
N VAL A 70 -1.61 -2.82 4.27
CA VAL A 70 -1.88 -1.44 4.68
C VAL A 70 -0.95 -1.09 5.84
N ALA A 71 -0.06 -0.15 5.60
CA ALA A 71 1.00 0.21 6.53
C ALA A 71 1.11 1.73 6.69
N ILE A 72 -0.01 2.40 6.91
CA ILE A 72 -0.03 3.84 7.16
C ILE A 72 0.23 4.03 8.64
N GLY A 73 1.49 4.31 8.97
CA GLY A 73 1.92 4.31 10.37
C GLY A 73 1.61 5.57 11.14
N GLU A 74 1.62 6.73 10.47
CA GLU A 74 1.49 8.02 11.15
C GLU A 74 0.04 8.49 11.32
N ASP A 75 -0.91 7.85 10.66
CA ASP A 75 -2.32 8.23 10.74
C ASP A 75 -3.18 6.98 10.88
N GLN A 76 -3.57 6.67 12.10
CA GLN A 76 -4.34 5.47 12.37
C GLN A 76 -5.75 5.52 11.79
N GLY A 77 -6.35 6.69 11.74
CA GLY A 77 -7.66 6.86 11.12
C GLY A 77 -7.62 6.51 9.65
N ALA A 78 -6.61 7.02 8.93
CA ALA A 78 -6.42 6.70 7.53
C ALA A 78 -6.13 5.21 7.34
N ASN A 79 -5.36 4.62 8.24
CA ASN A 79 -5.04 3.19 8.17
C ASN A 79 -6.31 2.34 8.30
N VAL A 80 -7.17 2.66 9.25
CA VAL A 80 -8.43 1.94 9.45
C VAL A 80 -9.35 2.12 8.24
N MET A 81 -9.48 3.35 7.75
CA MET A 81 -10.35 3.63 6.60
C MET A 81 -9.87 2.94 5.34
N ALA A 82 -8.56 2.97 5.07
CA ALA A 82 -8.00 2.29 3.91
C ALA A 82 -8.21 0.78 4.02
N THR A 83 -7.98 0.22 5.19
CA THR A 83 -8.18 -1.21 5.43
C THR A 83 -9.62 -1.62 5.12
N ALA A 84 -10.59 -0.85 5.64
CA ALA A 84 -12.00 -1.14 5.40
C ALA A 84 -12.34 -1.03 3.91
N LEU A 85 -11.77 -0.05 3.23
CA LEU A 85 -12.05 0.17 1.81
C LEU A 85 -11.52 -0.99 0.96
N PHE A 86 -10.28 -1.43 1.18
CA PHE A 86 -9.73 -2.56 0.44
C PHE A 86 -10.51 -3.84 0.73
N LYS A 87 -11.00 -4.02 1.95
CA LYS A 87 -11.84 -5.16 2.28
C LYS A 87 -13.16 -5.10 1.51
N THR A 88 -13.79 -3.93 1.45
CA THR A 88 -15.03 -3.73 0.70
C THR A 88 -14.81 -3.99 -0.79
N LEU A 89 -13.65 -3.63 -1.33
CA LEU A 89 -13.31 -3.85 -2.73
C LEU A 89 -12.78 -5.26 -2.99
N LYS A 90 -12.91 -6.14 -2.01
CA LYS A 90 -12.67 -7.59 -2.13
C LYS A 90 -11.22 -7.98 -2.42
N ALA A 91 -10.29 -7.35 -1.72
CA ALA A 91 -8.91 -7.79 -1.74
C ALA A 91 -8.86 -9.27 -1.32
N LYS A 92 -8.08 -10.07 -2.05
CA LYS A 92 -7.98 -11.51 -1.79
C LYS A 92 -7.41 -11.79 -0.42
N ARG A 93 -6.35 -11.09 -0.06
CA ARG A 93 -5.71 -11.20 1.24
C ARG A 93 -5.29 -9.81 1.69
N LEU A 94 -5.68 -9.44 2.89
CA LEU A 94 -5.47 -8.10 3.38
C LEU A 94 -4.76 -8.17 4.72
N ILE A 95 -3.62 -7.49 4.81
CA ILE A 95 -2.85 -7.39 6.04
C ILE A 95 -2.79 -5.93 6.42
N SER A 96 -3.22 -5.61 7.63
CA SER A 96 -3.14 -4.24 8.12
C SER A 96 -2.19 -4.20 9.30
N ARG A 97 -1.20 -3.31 9.20
CA ARG A 97 -0.24 -3.13 10.28
C ARG A 97 -0.60 -1.89 11.07
N SER A 98 -0.90 -2.09 12.34
CA SER A 98 -1.07 -1.00 13.29
C SER A 98 0.24 -0.80 14.03
N ILE A 99 0.66 0.47 14.16
CA ILE A 99 1.86 0.78 14.94
C ILE A 99 1.54 1.14 16.38
N ASN A 100 0.28 1.13 16.76
CA ASN A 100 -0.09 1.42 18.12
C ASN A 100 0.13 0.17 18.98
N PRO A 101 1.07 0.20 19.91
CA PRO A 101 1.44 -1.00 20.66
C PRO A 101 0.45 -1.36 21.77
N LEU A 102 -0.55 -0.54 22.00
CA LEU A 102 -1.50 -0.87 23.03
C LEU A 102 -2.29 -2.11 22.68
#